data_f8d23aa78f93e11905bfbcef505f1a7b
#
_entry.id   f8d23aa78f93e11905bfbcef505f1a7b
#
_cell.length_a   1.000
_cell.length_b   1.000
_cell.length_c   1.000
_cell.angle_alpha   90.00
_cell.angle_beta   90.00
_cell.angle_gamma   90.00
#
_symmetry.space_group_name_H-M   'P 1'
#
loop_
_entity.id
_entity.type
_entity.pdbx_description
1 polymer ?
#
loop_
_entity_poly.entity_id
_entity_poly.type
_entity_poly.pdbx_seq_one_letter_code
_entity_poly.pdbx_strand_id
1 'polypeptide(L)'
;PSECRDLAVMTARDHGNVGRSMQMRPASLQDMLDRNDAIRKPQRFLAMLEAARCDCFGRSGLENISFPQQEFLGKVLQASLSVNAGVIAQQFIGQPQKIAEAVRIARIDAVRQVCKGYAQFEGDASL
;
A
#
# COMPACT_ATOMS: atom_id res chain seq x y z
N PRO A 1 -7.21 18.36 -15.55
CA PRO A 1 -8.16 17.28 -15.29
C PRO A 1 -8.17 16.86 -13.82
N SER A 2 -9.29 16.33 -13.40
CA SER A 2 -9.48 15.94 -12.00
C SER A 2 -8.51 14.84 -11.57
N GLU A 3 -8.13 13.94 -12.47
CA GLU A 3 -7.17 12.86 -12.15
C GLU A 3 -5.79 13.39 -11.79
N CYS A 4 -5.31 14.42 -12.48
CA CYS A 4 -4.04 15.05 -12.15
C CYS A 4 -4.10 15.76 -10.80
N ARG A 5 -5.23 16.41 -10.51
CA ARG A 5 -5.47 17.04 -9.23
C ARG A 5 -5.49 16.01 -8.09
N ASP A 6 -6.22 14.91 -8.30
CA ASP A 6 -6.33 13.85 -7.31
C ASP A 6 -4.96 13.24 -7.01
N LEU A 7 -4.16 13.00 -8.04
CA LEU A 7 -2.82 12.46 -7.89
C LEU A 7 -1.93 13.42 -7.09
N ALA A 8 -2.01 14.71 -7.38
CA ALA A 8 -1.22 15.72 -6.67
C ALA A 8 -1.61 15.80 -5.19
N VAL A 9 -2.92 15.74 -4.89
CA VAL A 9 -3.42 15.75 -3.51
C VAL A 9 -2.97 14.50 -2.77
N MET A 10 -3.08 13.34 -3.39
CA MET A 10 -2.64 12.08 -2.81
C MET A 10 -1.15 12.10 -2.49
N THR A 11 -0.34 12.56 -3.44
CA THR A 11 1.11 12.62 -3.26
C THR A 11 1.47 13.57 -2.12
N ALA A 12 0.85 14.76 -2.08
CA ALA A 12 1.11 15.74 -1.04
C ALA A 12 0.71 15.19 0.34
N ARG A 13 -0.41 14.48 0.42
CA ARG A 13 -0.92 13.95 1.69
C ARG A 13 -0.09 12.78 2.20
N ASP A 14 0.30 11.87 1.33
CA ASP A 14 0.88 10.58 1.75
C ASP A 14 2.36 10.39 1.42
N HIS A 15 3.05 11.37 0.83
CA HIS A 15 4.47 11.17 0.48
C HIS A 15 5.34 10.84 1.71
N GLY A 16 5.05 11.44 2.86
CA GLY A 16 5.76 11.13 4.10
C GLY A 16 5.48 9.72 4.57
N ASN A 17 4.23 9.24 4.42
CA ASN A 17 3.86 7.87 4.75
C ASN A 17 4.53 6.87 3.81
N VAL A 18 4.67 7.20 2.54
CA VAL A 18 5.41 6.36 1.59
C VAL A 18 6.86 6.19 2.06
N GLY A 19 7.50 7.27 2.47
CA GLY A 19 8.89 7.24 2.93
C GLY A 19 9.12 6.32 4.14
N ARG A 20 8.16 6.26 5.07
CA ARG A 20 8.27 5.44 6.29
C ARG A 20 7.44 4.16 6.23
N SER A 21 6.93 3.78 5.04
CA SER A 21 5.98 2.68 4.89
C SER A 21 6.52 1.35 5.41
N MET A 22 7.80 1.08 5.24
CA MET A 22 8.41 -0.19 5.67
C MET A 22 8.42 -0.35 7.19
N GLN A 23 8.16 0.72 7.94
CA GLN A 23 8.08 0.74 9.39
C GLN A 23 6.63 0.80 9.90
N MET A 24 5.66 0.87 8.99
CA MET A 24 4.25 0.96 9.37
C MET A 24 3.67 -0.42 9.67
N ARG A 25 2.65 -0.43 10.52
CA ARG A 25 1.91 -1.65 10.84
C ARG A 25 1.02 -2.05 9.67
N PRO A 26 0.72 -3.36 9.52
CA PRO A 26 -0.14 -3.83 8.44
C PRO A 26 -1.49 -3.12 8.36
N ALA A 27 -2.14 -2.88 9.51
CA ALA A 27 -3.41 -2.17 9.53
C ALA A 27 -3.28 -0.73 9.00
N SER A 28 -2.19 -0.05 9.35
CA SER A 28 -1.94 1.32 8.88
C SER A 28 -1.68 1.34 7.37
N LEU A 29 -0.97 0.34 6.86
CA LEU A 29 -0.73 0.19 5.44
C LEU A 29 -2.04 -0.02 4.68
N GLN A 30 -2.92 -0.89 5.21
CA GLN A 30 -4.23 -1.11 4.59
C GLN A 30 -5.08 0.17 4.63
N ASP A 31 -5.02 0.93 5.72
CA ASP A 31 -5.72 2.21 5.82
C ASP A 31 -5.24 3.21 4.76
N MET A 32 -3.93 3.21 4.47
CA MET A 32 -3.39 4.06 3.41
C MET A 32 -3.92 3.63 2.04
N LEU A 33 -4.00 2.32 1.77
CA LEU A 33 -4.58 1.82 0.54
C LEU A 33 -6.05 2.25 0.42
N ASP A 34 -6.82 2.08 1.49
CA ASP A 34 -8.25 2.41 1.50
C ASP A 34 -8.47 3.91 1.31
N ARG A 35 -7.69 4.74 2.00
CA ARG A 35 -7.78 6.20 1.89
C ARG A 35 -7.50 6.69 0.48
N ASN A 36 -6.63 6.00 -0.23
CA ASN A 36 -6.25 6.35 -1.61
C ASN A 36 -7.05 5.58 -2.66
N ASP A 37 -8.06 4.81 -2.24
CA ASP A 37 -8.91 4.02 -3.14
C ASP A 37 -8.07 3.09 -4.04
N ALA A 38 -7.00 2.52 -3.47
CA ALA A 38 -6.01 1.77 -4.24
C ALA A 38 -6.56 0.45 -4.77
N ILE A 39 -7.54 -0.14 -4.09
CA ILE A 39 -8.13 -1.40 -4.54
C ILE A 39 -8.93 -1.19 -5.83
N ARG A 40 -9.70 -0.10 -5.90
CA ARG A 40 -10.48 0.22 -7.11
C ARG A 40 -9.61 0.84 -8.21
N LYS A 41 -8.61 1.62 -7.82
CA LYS A 41 -7.77 2.39 -8.76
C LYS A 41 -6.29 2.11 -8.50
N PRO A 42 -5.83 0.86 -8.71
CA PRO A 42 -4.45 0.50 -8.40
C PRO A 42 -3.42 1.26 -9.24
N GLN A 43 -3.74 1.57 -10.49
CA GLN A 43 -2.80 2.30 -11.35
C GLN A 43 -2.55 3.71 -10.84
N ARG A 44 -3.58 4.35 -10.28
CA ARG A 44 -3.43 5.68 -9.68
C ARG A 44 -2.52 5.63 -8.45
N PHE A 45 -2.67 4.59 -7.62
CA PHE A 45 -1.79 4.42 -6.46
C PHE A 45 -0.34 4.19 -6.89
N LEU A 46 -0.11 3.37 -7.91
CA LEU A 46 1.23 3.14 -8.45
C LEU A 46 1.84 4.42 -9.02
N ALA A 47 1.02 5.27 -9.67
CA ALA A 47 1.47 6.57 -10.17
C ALA A 47 1.86 7.49 -9.01
N MET A 48 1.15 7.44 -7.89
CA MET A 48 1.48 8.20 -6.69
C MET A 48 2.83 7.76 -6.12
N LEU A 49 3.10 6.45 -6.10
CA LEU A 49 4.39 5.93 -5.65
C LEU A 49 5.53 6.43 -6.53
N GLU A 50 5.33 6.44 -7.84
CA GLU A 50 6.33 6.93 -8.78
C GLU A 50 6.57 8.44 -8.59
N ALA A 51 5.51 9.22 -8.37
CA ALA A 51 5.63 10.64 -8.10
C ALA A 51 6.41 10.90 -6.80
N ALA A 52 6.16 10.10 -5.76
CA ALA A 52 6.87 10.21 -4.49
C ALA A 52 8.35 9.88 -4.65
N ARG A 53 8.67 8.88 -5.47
CA ARG A 53 10.07 8.53 -5.77
C ARG A 53 10.77 9.68 -6.50
N CYS A 54 10.13 10.25 -7.51
CA CYS A 54 10.69 11.35 -8.28
C CYS A 54 10.93 12.57 -7.41
N ASP A 55 9.99 12.90 -6.53
CA ASP A 55 10.15 14.03 -5.59
C ASP A 55 11.34 13.82 -4.66
N CYS A 56 11.49 12.60 -4.15
CA CYS A 56 12.60 12.25 -3.26
C CYS A 56 13.95 12.43 -3.96
N PHE A 57 14.07 11.98 -5.22
CA PHE A 57 15.33 12.01 -5.96
C PHE A 57 15.62 13.38 -6.58
N GLY A 58 14.59 14.16 -6.89
CA GLY A 58 14.74 15.45 -7.57
C GLY A 58 15.38 16.54 -6.72
N ARG A 59 15.44 16.36 -5.41
CA ARG A 59 15.89 17.41 -4.50
C ARG A 59 17.40 17.49 -4.30
N SER A 60 18.17 16.44 -4.61
CA SER A 60 19.56 16.42 -4.20
C SER A 60 20.48 15.65 -5.14
N GLY A 61 20.08 15.42 -6.36
CA GLY A 61 20.91 14.67 -7.30
C GLY A 61 21.13 13.22 -6.88
N LEU A 62 20.18 12.63 -6.15
CA LEU A 62 20.30 11.30 -5.58
C LEU A 62 19.70 10.23 -6.51
N GLU A 63 19.91 10.38 -7.82
CA GLU A 63 19.31 9.49 -8.85
C GLU A 63 19.71 8.01 -8.69
N ASN A 64 20.82 7.76 -8.01
CA ASN A 64 21.35 6.41 -7.86
C ASN A 64 21.00 5.76 -6.51
N ILE A 65 20.18 6.43 -5.68
CA ILE A 65 19.80 5.87 -4.39
C ILE A 65 18.60 4.96 -4.55
N SER A 66 18.68 3.81 -3.90
CA SER A 66 17.58 2.83 -3.86
C SER A 66 16.35 3.42 -3.18
N PHE A 67 15.16 3.12 -3.74
CA PHE A 67 13.89 3.50 -3.12
C PHE A 67 13.05 2.23 -2.93
N PRO A 68 13.39 1.43 -1.91
CA PRO A 68 12.73 0.12 -1.70
C PRO A 68 11.27 0.24 -1.33
N GLN A 69 10.82 1.40 -0.85
CA GLN A 69 9.43 1.64 -0.48
C GLN A 69 8.48 1.46 -1.65
N GLN A 70 8.90 1.82 -2.86
CA GLN A 70 8.06 1.66 -4.05
C GLN A 70 7.78 0.18 -4.32
N GLU A 71 8.80 -0.66 -4.29
CA GLU A 71 8.64 -2.11 -4.48
C GLU A 71 7.82 -2.72 -3.33
N PHE A 72 8.14 -2.33 -2.10
CA PHE A 72 7.43 -2.82 -0.92
C PHE A 72 5.93 -2.50 -1.00
N LEU A 73 5.58 -1.25 -1.28
CA LEU A 73 4.17 -0.85 -1.37
C LEU A 73 3.47 -1.46 -2.57
N GLY A 74 4.19 -1.70 -3.67
CA GLY A 74 3.65 -2.46 -4.78
C GLY A 74 3.25 -3.87 -4.38
N LYS A 75 4.08 -4.54 -3.58
CA LYS A 75 3.78 -5.88 -3.05
C LYS A 75 2.65 -5.84 -2.04
N VAL A 76 2.59 -4.80 -1.20
CA VAL A 76 1.48 -4.60 -0.26
C VAL A 76 0.16 -4.46 -1.02
N LEU A 77 0.14 -3.67 -2.08
CA LEU A 77 -1.04 -3.51 -2.91
C LEU A 77 -1.45 -4.84 -3.56
N GLN A 78 -0.51 -5.58 -4.14
CA GLN A 78 -0.80 -6.87 -4.76
C GLN A 78 -1.35 -7.87 -3.75
N ALA A 79 -0.81 -7.90 -2.54
CA ALA A 79 -1.30 -8.78 -1.48
C ALA A 79 -2.75 -8.46 -1.14
N SER A 80 -3.07 -7.17 -0.98
CA SER A 80 -4.42 -6.73 -0.68
C SER A 80 -5.38 -7.05 -1.84
N LEU A 81 -4.93 -6.86 -3.09
CA LEU A 81 -5.72 -7.18 -4.28
C LEU A 81 -5.97 -8.69 -4.44
N SER A 82 -5.10 -9.54 -3.88
CA SER A 82 -5.23 -10.99 -3.99
C SER A 82 -6.38 -11.54 -3.16
N VAL A 83 -6.90 -10.77 -2.20
CA VAL A 83 -8.03 -11.20 -1.37
C VAL A 83 -9.30 -11.20 -2.21
N ASN A 84 -9.99 -12.35 -2.23
CA ASN A 84 -11.23 -12.51 -2.98
C ASN A 84 -12.42 -12.10 -2.12
N ALA A 85 -12.81 -10.82 -2.24
CA ALA A 85 -13.93 -10.26 -1.47
C ALA A 85 -15.26 -10.94 -1.81
N GLY A 86 -15.42 -11.42 -3.05
CA GLY A 86 -16.64 -12.12 -3.47
C GLY A 86 -16.83 -13.44 -2.73
N VAL A 87 -15.77 -14.22 -2.55
CA VAL A 87 -15.83 -15.47 -1.79
C VAL A 87 -16.20 -15.19 -0.33
N ILE A 88 -15.59 -14.16 0.27
CA ILE A 88 -15.89 -13.78 1.65
C ILE A 88 -17.35 -13.33 1.76
N ALA A 89 -17.84 -12.55 0.80
CA ALA A 89 -19.22 -12.08 0.79
C ALA A 89 -20.22 -13.24 0.79
N GLN A 90 -19.91 -14.34 0.12
CA GLN A 90 -20.77 -15.52 0.08
C GLN A 90 -20.90 -16.19 1.44
N GLN A 91 -19.92 -16.05 2.31
CA GLN A 91 -19.95 -16.63 3.66
C GLN A 91 -20.85 -15.85 4.62
N PHE A 92 -21.16 -14.60 4.31
CA PHE A 92 -21.91 -13.71 5.19
C PHE A 92 -23.09 -13.04 4.44
N ILE A 93 -23.80 -13.82 3.64
CA ILE A 93 -24.92 -13.30 2.85
C ILE A 93 -25.93 -12.60 3.75
N GLY A 94 -26.31 -11.37 3.36
CA GLY A 94 -27.27 -10.56 4.12
C GLY A 94 -26.68 -9.84 5.32
N GLN A 95 -25.34 -9.88 5.51
CA GLN A 95 -24.66 -9.26 6.64
C GLN A 95 -23.54 -8.33 6.15
N PRO A 96 -23.88 -7.18 5.55
CA PRO A 96 -22.88 -6.31 4.90
C PRO A 96 -21.79 -5.82 5.83
N GLN A 97 -22.11 -5.58 7.11
CA GLN A 97 -21.09 -5.13 8.08
C GLN A 97 -20.07 -6.23 8.37
N LYS A 98 -20.52 -7.49 8.47
CA LYS A 98 -19.62 -8.63 8.66
C LYS A 98 -18.76 -8.88 7.43
N ILE A 99 -19.33 -8.68 6.25
CA ILE A 99 -18.58 -8.81 5.00
C ILE A 99 -17.43 -7.78 4.97
N ALA A 100 -17.74 -6.51 5.25
CA ALA A 100 -16.75 -5.44 5.24
C ALA A 100 -15.62 -5.72 6.23
N GLU A 101 -15.97 -6.15 7.45
CA GLU A 101 -14.99 -6.45 8.48
C GLU A 101 -14.12 -7.64 8.10
N ALA A 102 -14.74 -8.71 7.59
CA ALA A 102 -14.01 -9.92 7.19
C ALA A 102 -13.05 -9.64 6.03
N VAL A 103 -13.48 -8.85 5.06
CA VAL A 103 -12.63 -8.45 3.93
C VAL A 103 -11.45 -7.61 4.44
N ARG A 104 -11.70 -6.67 5.34
CA ARG A 104 -10.63 -5.84 5.91
C ARG A 104 -9.61 -6.70 6.65
N ILE A 105 -10.07 -7.63 7.49
CA ILE A 105 -9.19 -8.53 8.23
C ILE A 105 -8.35 -9.37 7.27
N ALA A 106 -8.96 -9.92 6.23
CA ALA A 106 -8.26 -10.74 5.24
C ALA A 106 -7.19 -9.93 4.50
N ARG A 107 -7.50 -8.68 4.15
CA ARG A 107 -6.53 -7.80 3.49
C ARG A 107 -5.37 -7.45 4.42
N ILE A 108 -5.65 -7.13 5.67
CA ILE A 108 -4.61 -6.83 6.67
C ILE A 108 -3.71 -8.05 6.87
N ASP A 109 -4.29 -9.25 6.94
CA ASP A 109 -3.50 -10.48 7.08
C ASP A 109 -2.59 -10.71 5.87
N ALA A 110 -3.10 -10.46 4.65
CA ALA A 110 -2.29 -10.58 3.44
C ALA A 110 -1.13 -9.58 3.46
N VAL A 111 -1.39 -8.34 3.86
CA VAL A 111 -0.36 -7.30 4.00
C VAL A 111 0.65 -7.69 5.06
N ARG A 112 0.18 -8.28 6.18
CA ARG A 112 1.08 -8.74 7.24
C ARG A 112 2.10 -9.75 6.75
N GLN A 113 1.72 -10.63 5.84
CA GLN A 113 2.65 -11.61 5.26
C GLN A 113 3.78 -10.92 4.48
N VAL A 114 3.46 -9.85 3.75
CA VAL A 114 4.47 -9.04 3.05
C VAL A 114 5.43 -8.41 4.08
N CYS A 115 4.88 -7.82 5.14
CA CYS A 115 5.69 -7.19 6.19
C CYS A 115 6.63 -8.20 6.84
N LYS A 116 6.16 -9.41 7.12
CA LYS A 116 6.99 -10.47 7.71
C LYS A 116 8.16 -10.85 6.80
N GLY A 117 7.92 -10.93 5.50
CA GLY A 117 8.97 -11.24 4.53
C GLY A 117 10.08 -10.20 4.55
N TYR A 118 9.71 -8.92 4.59
CA TYR A 118 10.71 -7.84 4.64
C TYR A 118 11.43 -7.77 5.99
N ALA A 119 10.73 -8.02 7.10
CA ALA A 119 11.35 -8.04 8.43
C ALA A 119 12.39 -9.14 8.53
N GLN A 120 12.10 -10.34 7.98
CA GLN A 120 13.04 -11.45 7.96
C GLN A 120 14.28 -11.10 7.15
N PHE A 121 14.08 -10.45 6.00
CA PHE A 121 15.17 -10.02 5.14
C PHE A 121 16.08 -9.02 5.88
N GLU A 122 15.50 -8.05 6.56
CA GLU A 122 16.26 -7.08 7.33
C GLU A 122 17.02 -7.74 8.48
N GLY A 123 16.41 -8.72 9.14
CA GLY A 123 17.03 -9.49 10.19
C GLY A 123 18.26 -10.25 9.67
N ASP A 124 18.13 -10.89 8.51
CA ASP A 124 19.25 -11.59 7.87
C ASP A 124 20.34 -10.63 7.46
N ALA A 125 19.99 -9.44 6.97
CA ALA A 125 20.95 -8.44 6.55
C ALA A 125 21.74 -7.84 7.71
N SER A 126 21.18 -7.88 8.92
CA SER A 126 21.84 -7.34 10.11
C SER A 126 22.79 -8.33 10.78
N LEU A 127 22.79 -9.55 10.30
CA LEU A 127 23.73 -10.57 10.75
C LEU A 127 25.01 -10.53 9.95
#